data_17136eb3c9cdaa25836677b460672225
#
_entry.id   17136eb3c9cdaa25836677b460672225
#
_cell.length_a   1.000
_cell.length_b   1.000
_cell.length_c   1.000
_cell.angle_alpha   90.00
_cell.angle_beta   90.00
_cell.angle_gamma   90.00
#
_symmetry.space_group_name_H-M   'P 1'
#
loop_
_entity.id
_entity.type
_entity.pdbx_description
1 polymer ?
#
loop_
_entity_poly.entity_id
_entity_poly.type
_entity_poly.pdbx_seq_one_letter_code
_entity_poly.pdbx_strand_id
1 'polypeptide(L)'
;MGINTYNSSPNNSGVDSAGATGKEKELVIVEWRDIIATSGWEQEISCPTLFTLGWLISQDDDTIVIANTLDPDDFTGENHPPVYYGLHAFPSGAVVEVHRIQKDSYPISFQRQRARAPH
;
A
#
# COMPACT_ATOMS: atom_id res chain seq x y z
N MET A 1 13.85 -2.26 11.96
CA MET A 1 13.13 -2.11 11.52
C MET A 1 12.88 -2.56 10.31
N GLY A 2 12.12 -3.15 10.07
CA GLY A 2 11.84 -3.76 8.99
C GLY A 2 11.79 -2.99 7.85
N ILE A 3 11.37 -1.92 7.86
CA ILE A 3 11.24 -1.21 6.84
C ILE A 3 12.39 -0.82 6.16
N ASN A 4 13.24 -0.43 6.72
CA ASN A 4 14.23 0.03 6.03
C ASN A 4 15.00 -0.87 5.42
N THR A 5 14.80 -1.85 5.62
CA THR A 5 15.53 -2.71 5.04
C THR A 5 15.42 -2.66 3.67
N TYR A 6 14.53 -2.24 3.15
CA TYR A 6 14.49 -2.32 1.85
C TYR A 6 15.12 -1.44 1.27
N ASN A 7 15.55 -0.97 1.38
CA ASN A 7 16.15 -0.26 0.81
C ASN A 7 15.95 -0.08 -0.30
N SER A 8 15.49 -0.02 -0.49
CA SER A 8 15.06 0.25 -1.42
C SER A 8 15.74 0.66 -2.45
N SER A 9 15.77 0.35 -3.25
CA SER A 9 16.40 0.71 -4.24
C SER A 9 16.01 1.87 -4.75
N PRO A 10 16.62 2.60 -4.95
CA PRO A 10 16.31 3.80 -5.39
C PRO A 10 15.73 3.85 -6.65
N ASN A 11 16.07 3.20 -7.43
CA ASN A 11 15.61 3.32 -8.62
C ASN A 11 14.29 3.09 -8.81
N ASN A 12 13.77 2.37 -8.30
CA ASN A 12 12.51 2.10 -8.63
C ASN A 12 11.61 2.97 -8.13
N SER A 13 11.90 3.70 -7.39
CA SER A 13 10.99 4.38 -6.82
C SER A 13 10.20 5.17 -7.66
N GLY A 14 10.42 5.98 -8.14
CA GLY A 14 9.56 6.79 -8.76
C GLY A 14 8.86 6.29 -9.75
N VAL A 15 9.28 5.53 -10.34
CA VAL A 15 8.71 5.06 -11.34
C VAL A 15 7.47 4.58 -11.22
N ASP A 16 7.17 3.84 -10.50
CA ASP A 16 5.95 3.33 -10.50
C ASP A 16 5.07 3.97 -9.69
N SER A 17 5.30 4.93 -9.19
CA SER A 17 4.43 5.37 -8.33
C SER A 17 3.24 5.78 -8.91
N ALA A 18 3.19 6.62 -9.53
CA ALA A 18 2.05 7.10 -9.95
C ALA A 18 1.30 6.29 -10.72
N GLY A 19 0.30 6.15 -10.54
CA GLY A 19 -0.51 5.47 -11.32
C GLY A 19 -0.13 4.20 -11.52
N ALA A 20 0.59 3.81 -10.96
CA ALA A 20 0.90 2.55 -11.00
C ALA A 20 0.20 1.66 -11.83
N THR A 21 0.36 1.66 -12.96
CA THR A 21 -0.30 0.72 -13.73
C THR A 21 0.67 -0.26 -14.16
N GLY A 22 0.32 -1.20 -14.78
CA GLY A 22 1.14 -2.13 -15.36
C GLY A 22 1.52 -3.28 -14.58
N LYS A 23 1.97 -3.24 -13.50
CA LYS A 23 2.31 -4.35 -12.79
C LYS A 23 1.49 -4.61 -11.67
N GLU A 24 1.32 -5.80 -11.33
CA GLU A 24 0.55 -6.14 -10.20
C GLU A 24 1.23 -5.72 -8.95
N LYS A 25 0.57 -5.16 -8.03
CA LYS A 25 1.15 -4.72 -6.79
C LYS A 25 0.80 -5.69 -5.67
N GLU A 26 1.57 -5.67 -4.64
CA GLU A 26 1.35 -6.55 -3.54
C GLU A 26 0.43 -5.98 -2.52
N LEU A 27 -0.40 -6.80 -1.92
CA LEU A 27 -1.31 -6.35 -0.88
C LEU A 27 -0.56 -6.41 0.43
N VAL A 28 -0.60 -5.38 1.20
CA VAL A 28 0.15 -5.32 2.45
C VAL A 28 -0.70 -4.72 3.54
N ILE A 29 -0.27 -4.90 4.77
CA ILE A 29 -0.84 -4.23 5.90
C ILE A 29 0.25 -3.39 6.49
N VAL A 30 0.03 -2.11 6.58
CA VAL A 30 1.01 -1.20 7.15
C VAL A 30 0.64 -1.02 8.62
N GLU A 31 1.54 -1.39 9.50
CA GLU A 31 1.34 -1.21 10.92
C GLU A 31 2.05 0.08 11.28
N TRP A 32 1.35 1.04 11.79
CA TRP A 32 1.96 2.36 11.99
C TRP A 32 1.47 3.01 13.27
N ARG A 33 2.16 4.01 13.71
CA ARG A 33 1.79 4.68 14.94
C ARG A 33 1.39 6.10 14.62
N ASP A 34 0.26 6.48 15.13
CA ASP A 34 -0.25 7.79 14.86
C ASP A 34 0.20 8.74 15.95
N ILE A 35 0.05 10.00 15.74
CA ILE A 35 0.40 10.94 16.76
C ILE A 35 -0.84 11.20 17.56
N ILE A 36 -0.68 11.73 18.71
CA ILE A 36 -1.79 12.03 19.52
C ILE A 36 -1.51 13.36 20.15
N ALA A 37 -2.50 14.17 20.28
CA ALA A 37 -2.35 15.47 20.89
C ALA A 37 -3.55 15.73 21.75
N THR A 38 -3.36 16.39 22.86
CA THR A 38 -4.48 16.67 23.69
C THR A 38 -4.26 18.02 24.31
N SER A 39 -5.31 18.72 24.59
CA SER A 39 -5.19 19.98 25.26
C SER A 39 -5.57 19.83 26.70
N GLY A 40 -5.76 18.65 27.18
CA GLY A 40 -6.20 18.49 28.51
C GLY A 40 -5.08 18.32 29.47
N TRP A 41 -5.39 17.77 30.60
CA TRP A 41 -4.40 17.62 31.61
C TRP A 41 -4.05 16.17 31.79
N GLU A 42 -4.19 15.37 30.77
CA GLU A 42 -3.92 13.98 30.90
C GLU A 42 -2.48 13.77 31.24
N GLN A 43 -2.21 12.87 32.09
CA GLN A 43 -0.89 12.62 32.45
C GLN A 43 -0.27 11.53 31.66
N GLU A 44 -1.02 10.72 31.01
CA GLU A 44 -0.46 9.65 30.25
C GLU A 44 -1.05 9.61 28.91
N ILE A 45 -0.30 9.77 27.88
CA ILE A 45 -0.83 9.61 26.56
C ILE A 45 0.17 8.77 25.81
N SER A 46 -0.27 8.02 24.88
CA SER A 46 0.63 7.22 24.08
C SER A 46 0.12 7.18 22.66
N CYS A 47 0.97 6.89 21.73
CA CYS A 47 0.58 6.88 20.35
C CYS A 47 -0.06 5.58 19.98
N PRO A 48 -1.23 5.62 19.40
CA PRO A 48 -1.90 4.38 19.09
C PRO A 48 -1.27 3.71 17.90
N THR A 49 -1.40 2.42 17.84
CA THR A 49 -0.92 1.66 16.71
C THR A 49 -2.12 1.35 15.84
N LEU A 50 -1.99 1.61 14.58
CA LEU A 50 -3.08 1.40 13.66
C LEU A 50 -2.62 0.49 12.53
N PHE A 51 -3.57 -0.10 11.85
CA PHE A 51 -3.24 -0.98 10.75
C PHE A 51 -4.04 -0.55 9.52
N THR A 52 -3.36 -0.38 8.43
CA THR A 52 -4.02 0.05 7.20
C THR A 52 -3.66 -0.92 6.09
N LEU A 53 -4.64 -1.37 5.34
CA LEU A 53 -4.42 -2.31 4.28
C LEU A 53 -4.43 -1.65 2.94
N GLY A 54 -3.64 -2.13 2.04
CA GLY A 54 -3.70 -1.60 0.70
C GLY A 54 -2.65 -2.24 -0.16
N TRP A 55 -2.64 -1.87 -1.42
CA TRP A 55 -1.65 -2.38 -2.35
C TRP A 55 -0.43 -1.48 -2.31
N LEU A 56 0.74 -2.07 -2.21
CA LEU A 56 1.96 -1.29 -2.05
C LEU A 56 2.32 -0.66 -3.36
N ILE A 57 2.32 0.63 -3.42
CA ILE A 57 2.61 1.36 -4.61
C ILE A 57 4.07 1.74 -4.66
N SER A 58 4.61 2.24 -3.62
CA SER A 58 6.01 2.58 -3.58
C SER A 58 6.53 2.60 -2.17
N GLN A 59 7.82 2.46 -2.02
CA GLN A 59 8.39 2.43 -0.70
C GLN A 59 9.83 2.84 -0.81
N ASP A 60 10.21 3.86 -0.12
CA ASP A 60 11.60 4.25 -0.11
C ASP A 60 11.97 4.65 1.31
N ASP A 61 13.08 5.29 1.50
CA ASP A 61 13.52 5.61 2.83
C ASP A 61 12.66 6.61 3.53
N ASP A 62 11.94 7.39 2.81
CA ASP A 62 11.12 8.39 3.42
C ASP A 62 9.68 8.07 3.51
N THR A 63 9.14 7.36 2.59
CA THR A 63 7.68 7.27 2.48
C THR A 63 7.25 5.92 1.98
N ILE A 64 6.14 5.45 2.49
CA ILE A 64 5.51 4.25 2.00
C ILE A 64 4.16 4.65 1.51
N VAL A 65 3.81 4.27 0.28
CA VAL A 65 2.53 4.65 -0.31
C VAL A 65 1.77 3.39 -0.64
N ILE A 66 0.51 3.35 -0.24
CA ILE A 66 -0.35 2.23 -0.58
C ILE A 66 -1.62 2.77 -1.21
N ALA A 67 -2.33 1.94 -1.92
CA ALA A 67 -3.60 2.32 -2.52
C ALA A 67 -4.68 1.47 -1.93
N ASN A 68 -5.82 2.03 -1.71
CA ASN A 68 -6.87 1.26 -1.08
C ASN A 68 -7.87 0.68 -2.07
N THR A 69 -7.77 0.95 -3.32
CA THR A 69 -8.74 0.50 -4.30
C THR A 69 -8.05 0.05 -5.55
N LEU A 70 -8.49 -1.05 -6.08
CA LEU A 70 -7.95 -1.56 -7.31
C LEU A 70 -9.06 -1.72 -8.33
N ASP A 71 -8.85 -1.16 -9.50
CA ASP A 71 -9.76 -1.38 -10.59
C ASP A 71 -9.04 -2.30 -11.55
N PRO A 72 -9.36 -3.53 -11.58
CA PRO A 72 -8.59 -4.46 -12.36
C PRO A 72 -8.79 -4.30 -13.84
N ASP A 73 -9.91 -3.80 -14.25
CA ASP A 73 -10.16 -3.68 -15.62
C ASP A 73 -10.26 -2.31 -16.12
N ASP A 74 -10.33 -1.34 -15.36
CA ASP A 74 -10.44 -0.01 -15.79
C ASP A 74 -11.51 0.01 -16.79
N PHE A 75 -12.58 0.52 -16.54
CA PHE A 75 -13.66 0.36 -17.40
C PHE A 75 -13.52 0.99 -18.72
N THR A 76 -12.49 1.59 -19.03
CA THR A 76 -12.33 2.02 -20.36
C THR A 76 -12.08 0.79 -21.15
N GLY A 77 -11.71 -0.23 -20.53
CA GLY A 77 -11.73 -1.44 -21.13
C GLY A 77 -10.77 -1.92 -22.06
N GLU A 78 -10.04 -1.39 -22.66
CA GLU A 78 -9.26 -1.90 -23.58
C GLU A 78 -8.00 -2.48 -23.15
N ASN A 79 -7.90 -3.49 -22.65
CA ASN A 79 -6.71 -4.09 -22.28
C ASN A 79 -5.89 -3.21 -21.38
N HIS A 80 -6.49 -2.44 -20.62
CA HIS A 80 -5.77 -1.60 -19.75
C HIS A 80 -5.23 -2.36 -18.59
N PRO A 81 -4.10 -2.04 -18.09
CA PRO A 81 -3.59 -2.67 -16.90
C PRO A 81 -4.40 -2.22 -15.72
N PRO A 82 -4.30 -2.89 -14.64
CA PRO A 82 -5.02 -2.50 -13.44
C PRO A 82 -4.65 -1.11 -12.98
N VAL A 83 -5.58 -0.43 -12.42
CA VAL A 83 -5.34 0.92 -11.93
C VAL A 83 -5.60 0.96 -10.45
N TYR A 84 -4.73 1.62 -9.71
CA TYR A 84 -4.84 1.67 -8.27
C TYR A 84 -5.19 3.10 -7.84
N TYR A 85 -6.16 3.20 -6.94
CA TYR A 85 -6.64 4.49 -6.50
C TYR A 85 -6.62 4.62 -5.00
N GLY A 86 -6.83 5.78 -4.51
CA GLY A 86 -6.96 6.02 -3.08
C GLY A 86 -5.63 5.87 -2.38
N LEU A 87 -4.72 6.76 -2.67
CA LEU A 87 -3.40 6.63 -2.12
C LEU A 87 -3.28 7.16 -0.71
N HIS A 88 -2.55 6.44 0.10
CA HIS A 88 -2.22 6.88 1.43
C HIS A 88 -0.72 6.86 1.54
N ALA A 89 -0.14 7.89 2.06
CA ALA A 89 1.30 7.96 2.23
C ALA A 89 1.66 8.04 3.70
N PHE A 90 2.60 7.22 4.13
CA PHE A 90 3.04 7.25 5.51
C PHE A 90 4.50 7.62 5.56
N PRO A 91 4.89 8.50 6.46
CA PRO A 91 6.31 8.74 6.62
C PRO A 91 6.93 7.47 7.19
N SER A 92 8.06 7.08 6.70
CA SER A 92 8.59 5.83 7.15
C SER A 92 8.87 5.82 8.63
N GLY A 93 9.12 6.95 9.22
CA GLY A 93 9.36 6.97 10.64
C GLY A 93 8.17 6.62 11.48
N ALA A 94 6.99 6.68 10.92
CA ALA A 94 5.79 6.32 11.67
C ALA A 94 5.43 4.86 11.45
N VAL A 95 6.10 4.15 10.59
CA VAL A 95 5.72 2.80 10.25
C VAL A 95 6.50 1.83 11.11
N VAL A 96 5.79 0.91 11.75
CA VAL A 96 6.43 -0.09 12.54
C VAL A 96 6.84 -1.24 11.66
N GLU A 97 5.96 -1.64 10.80
CA GLU A 97 6.28 -2.76 9.93
C GLU A 97 5.31 -2.87 8.77
N VAL A 98 5.76 -3.40 7.67
CA VAL A 98 4.89 -3.64 6.54
C VAL A 98 4.76 -5.15 6.43
N HIS A 99 3.56 -5.65 6.58
CA HIS A 99 3.32 -7.08 6.55
C HIS A 99 2.79 -7.45 5.18
N ARG A 100 3.40 -8.41 4.53
CA ARG A 100 2.96 -8.78 3.19
C ARG A 100 1.98 -9.90 3.25
N ILE A 101 0.92 -9.82 2.49
CA ILE A 101 -0.09 -10.83 2.48
C ILE A 101 0.21 -11.76 1.35
N GLN A 102 0.17 -13.06 1.61
CA GLN A 102 0.49 -14.01 0.58
C GLN A 102 -0.54 -14.10 -0.46
N LYS A 103 -0.13 -14.19 -1.68
CA LYS A 103 -1.08 -14.20 -2.77
C LYS A 103 -2.08 -15.28 -2.72
N ASP A 104 -1.78 -16.40 -2.17
CA ASP A 104 -2.80 -17.42 -2.13
C ASP A 104 -3.84 -17.10 -1.10
N SER A 105 -3.69 -16.08 -0.33
CA SER A 105 -4.74 -15.66 0.58
C SER A 105 -5.64 -14.66 -0.08
N TYR A 106 -5.34 -14.21 -1.27
CA TYR A 106 -6.17 -13.22 -1.93
C TYR A 106 -7.46 -13.88 -2.39
N PRO A 107 -8.52 -13.14 -2.44
CA PRO A 107 -9.77 -13.69 -2.94
C PRO A 107 -9.57 -14.16 -4.36
N ILE A 108 -10.24 -15.21 -4.72
CA ILE A 108 -10.19 -15.72 -6.02
C ILE A 108 -10.53 -14.70 -7.03
N SER A 109 -11.44 -13.85 -6.73
CA SER A 109 -11.83 -12.88 -7.72
C SER A 109 -10.70 -11.95 -8.09
N PHE A 110 -9.77 -11.67 -7.20
CA PHE A 110 -8.66 -10.83 -7.55
C PHE A 110 -7.82 -11.59 -8.57
N GLN A 111 -7.66 -12.83 -8.41
CA GLN A 111 -6.84 -13.58 -9.29
C GLN A 111 -7.46 -13.81 -10.58
N ARG A 112 -8.75 -14.00 -10.64
CA ARG A 112 -9.40 -14.27 -11.84
C ARG A 112 -9.50 -13.12 -12.73
N GLN A 113 -9.42 -11.94 -12.29
CA GLN A 113 -9.55 -10.86 -13.16
C GLN A 113 -8.61 -10.94 -14.26
N ARG A 114 -7.49 -11.43 -14.06
CA ARG A 114 -6.59 -11.49 -15.09
C ARG A 114 -6.90 -12.47 -16.05
N ALA A 115 -7.47 -13.50 -15.70
CA ALA A 115 -7.75 -14.49 -16.62
C ALA A 115 -9.01 -14.36 -17.24
N ARG A 116 -9.87 -13.50 -16.91
CA ARG A 116 -11.10 -13.52 -17.47
C ARG A 116 -11.18 -12.93 -18.70
N ALA A 117 -10.45 -12.59 -19.21
CA ALA A 117 -10.51 -12.04 -20.34
C ALA A 117 -11.40 -12.32 -21.25
N PRO A 118 -11.32 -12.93 -21.93
CA PRO A 118 -12.04 -13.08 -22.98
C PRO A 118 -13.26 -13.57 -22.83
N HIS A 119 -13.99 -13.28 -23.03
CA HIS A 119 -15.14 -13.88 -23.07
C HIS A 119 -15.64 -13.53 -24.13
#